data_77a19ebaa86bfa6742d8f606ee587a3e
#
_entry.id   77a19ebaa86bfa6742d8f606ee587a3e
#
_cell.length_a   1.000
_cell.length_b   1.000
_cell.length_c   1.000
_cell.angle_alpha   90.00
_cell.angle_beta   90.00
_cell.angle_gamma   90.00
#
_symmetry.space_group_name_H-M   'P 1'
#
loop_
_entity.id
_entity.type
_entity.pdbx_description
1 polymer ?
#
loop_
_entity_poly.entity_id
_entity_poly.type
_entity_poly.pdbx_seq_one_letter_code
_entity_poly.pdbx_strand_id
1 'polypeptide(L)'
;GVARLYKMQKSGELPFPAINVNDSVTKSKFDNLYGCRESLVDSIKRATDVMVAGKQALVVGYGDVGKGSAQSLRGLGATVCIAEVDPICALQAAMEGYRVVRLEDVVDQMDIFVTATGNYQVIRNEHLVKMKDEAIVCNIGHFDNEIDVASLKEYKWDNIKPQVDHITLPSGNKII
;
A
#
# COMPACT_ATOMS: atom_id res chain seq x y z
N GLY A 1 -11.65 -13.76 1.84
CA GLY A 1 -11.74 -15.07 1.19
C GLY A 1 -12.06 -16.18 2.18
N VAL A 2 -11.17 -16.53 3.11
CA VAL A 2 -11.27 -17.69 4.02
C VAL A 2 -12.56 -17.67 4.84
N ALA A 3 -12.92 -16.56 5.48
CA ALA A 3 -14.15 -16.46 6.27
C ALA A 3 -15.42 -16.73 5.44
N ARG A 4 -15.42 -16.35 4.16
CA ARG A 4 -16.52 -16.63 3.23
C ARG A 4 -16.60 -18.13 2.92
N LEU A 5 -15.46 -18.76 2.67
CA LEU A 5 -15.40 -20.22 2.40
C LEU A 5 -15.89 -21.02 3.60
N TYR A 6 -15.52 -20.64 4.83
CA TYR A 6 -16.06 -21.27 6.03
C TYR A 6 -17.59 -21.13 6.18
N LYS A 7 -18.14 -19.96 5.80
CA LYS A 7 -19.60 -19.77 5.79
C LYS A 7 -20.26 -20.70 4.77
N MET A 8 -19.73 -20.78 3.56
CA MET A 8 -20.24 -21.66 2.51
C MET A 8 -20.13 -23.14 2.90
N GLN A 9 -19.05 -23.53 3.57
CA GLN A 9 -18.90 -24.88 4.11
C GLN A 9 -19.99 -25.21 5.15
N LYS A 10 -20.23 -24.28 6.08
CA LYS A 10 -21.25 -24.44 7.12
C LYS A 10 -22.69 -24.52 6.56
N SER A 11 -22.97 -23.77 5.48
CA SER A 11 -24.28 -23.81 4.79
C SER A 11 -24.43 -24.97 3.81
N GLY A 12 -23.36 -25.76 3.56
CA GLY A 12 -23.37 -26.84 2.58
C GLY A 12 -23.30 -26.37 1.12
N GLU A 13 -23.00 -25.10 0.91
CA GLU A 13 -22.93 -24.47 -0.43
C GLU A 13 -21.54 -24.59 -1.08
N LEU A 14 -20.53 -25.05 -0.35
CA LEU A 14 -19.16 -25.19 -0.88
C LEU A 14 -19.10 -26.42 -1.79
N PRO A 15 -18.95 -26.26 -3.12
CA PRO A 15 -19.09 -27.37 -4.08
C PRO A 15 -17.81 -28.22 -4.23
N PHE A 16 -16.69 -27.80 -3.63
CA PHE A 16 -15.40 -28.49 -3.74
C PHE A 16 -14.53 -28.21 -2.50
N PRO A 17 -13.53 -29.05 -2.21
CA PRO A 17 -12.55 -28.78 -1.17
C PRO A 17 -11.74 -27.50 -1.48
N ALA A 18 -11.61 -26.62 -0.48
CA ALA A 18 -10.82 -25.40 -0.60
C ALA A 18 -9.66 -25.42 0.40
N ILE A 19 -8.44 -25.17 -0.10
CA ILE A 19 -7.22 -25.18 0.71
C ILE A 19 -6.62 -23.77 0.72
N ASN A 20 -6.45 -23.20 1.92
CA ASN A 20 -5.78 -21.90 2.07
C ASN A 20 -4.26 -22.08 2.02
N VAL A 21 -3.69 -21.81 0.86
CA VAL A 21 -2.23 -21.85 0.64
C VAL A 21 -1.56 -20.54 1.10
N ASN A 22 -2.27 -19.41 1.03
CA ASN A 22 -1.67 -18.11 1.38
C ASN A 22 -1.15 -18.06 2.81
N ASP A 23 -1.84 -18.72 3.77
CA ASP A 23 -1.45 -18.69 5.17
C ASP A 23 -0.47 -19.81 5.55
N SER A 24 -0.01 -20.62 4.58
CA SER A 24 1.11 -21.52 4.81
C SER A 24 2.39 -20.73 5.04
N VAL A 25 3.23 -21.21 5.97
CA VAL A 25 4.50 -20.54 6.33
C VAL A 25 5.41 -20.36 5.11
N THR A 26 5.47 -21.39 4.26
CA THR A 26 6.30 -21.38 3.03
C THR A 26 5.76 -20.47 1.93
N LYS A 27 4.54 -19.93 2.05
CA LYS A 27 4.02 -18.89 1.15
C LYS A 27 4.07 -17.52 1.80
N SER A 28 3.40 -17.32 2.93
CA SER A 28 3.23 -15.97 3.52
C SER A 28 4.53 -15.34 4.00
N LYS A 29 5.45 -16.13 4.56
CA LYS A 29 6.75 -15.63 5.04
C LYS A 29 7.78 -15.47 3.93
N PHE A 30 7.49 -15.93 2.71
CA PHE A 30 8.39 -15.83 1.57
C PHE A 30 7.84 -14.89 0.50
N ASP A 31 6.77 -15.25 -0.18
CA ASP A 31 6.25 -14.46 -1.28
C ASP A 31 5.74 -13.08 -0.83
N ASN A 32 5.00 -13.01 0.28
CA ASN A 32 4.49 -11.73 0.78
C ASN A 32 5.61 -10.78 1.20
N LEU A 33 6.73 -11.30 1.69
CA LEU A 33 7.90 -10.51 2.09
C LEU A 33 8.84 -10.25 0.90
N TYR A 34 9.41 -11.31 0.34
CA TYR A 34 10.46 -11.19 -0.68
C TYR A 34 9.89 -10.82 -2.05
N GLY A 35 8.74 -11.39 -2.44
CA GLY A 35 8.08 -11.06 -3.69
C GLY A 35 7.63 -9.60 -3.75
N CYS A 36 6.98 -9.13 -2.68
CA CYS A 36 6.55 -7.72 -2.62
C CYS A 36 7.73 -6.75 -2.50
N ARG A 37 8.84 -7.17 -1.88
CA ARG A 37 10.08 -6.39 -1.83
C ARG A 37 10.63 -6.08 -3.23
N GLU A 38 10.55 -7.04 -4.14
CA GLU A 38 10.99 -6.83 -5.53
C GLU A 38 9.92 -6.12 -6.37
N SER A 39 8.68 -6.60 -6.32
CA SER A 39 7.61 -6.15 -7.21
C SER A 39 7.18 -4.70 -6.96
N LEU A 40 7.20 -4.20 -5.72
CA LEU A 40 6.80 -2.83 -5.43
C LEU A 40 7.64 -1.81 -6.18
N VAL A 41 8.95 -1.86 -5.98
CA VAL A 41 9.87 -0.87 -6.58
C VAL A 41 9.96 -1.02 -8.08
N ASP A 42 9.88 -2.25 -8.62
CA ASP A 42 9.80 -2.51 -10.05
C ASP A 42 8.53 -1.87 -10.64
N SER A 43 7.37 -2.05 -9.98
CA SER A 43 6.11 -1.48 -10.43
C SER A 43 6.12 0.05 -10.39
N ILE A 44 6.61 0.68 -9.33
CA ILE A 44 6.74 2.14 -9.23
C ILE A 44 7.62 2.68 -10.37
N LYS A 45 8.77 2.06 -10.62
CA LYS A 45 9.68 2.49 -11.70
C LYS A 45 9.05 2.32 -13.09
N ARG A 46 8.39 1.21 -13.36
CA ARG A 46 7.68 0.96 -14.63
C ARG A 46 6.50 1.92 -14.83
N ALA A 47 5.81 2.25 -13.74
CA ALA A 47 4.67 3.16 -13.78
C ALA A 47 5.07 4.61 -14.05
N THR A 48 6.10 5.10 -13.39
CA THR A 48 6.37 6.53 -13.26
C THR A 48 7.73 6.98 -13.80
N ASP A 49 8.67 6.06 -14.05
CA ASP A 49 10.07 6.34 -14.40
C ASP A 49 10.79 7.25 -13.37
N VAL A 50 10.27 7.33 -12.14
CA VAL A 50 10.79 8.23 -11.10
C VAL A 50 12.00 7.64 -10.40
N MET A 51 12.92 8.52 -9.98
CA MET A 51 14.00 8.16 -9.06
C MET A 51 13.45 8.03 -7.65
N VAL A 52 13.63 6.87 -7.01
CA VAL A 52 13.19 6.60 -5.63
C VAL A 52 14.14 7.21 -4.60
N ALA A 53 15.44 7.28 -4.91
CA ALA A 53 16.44 7.86 -4.02
C ALA A 53 16.11 9.31 -3.65
N GLY A 54 16.22 9.64 -2.38
CA GLY A 54 15.90 10.96 -1.83
C GLY A 54 14.43 11.27 -1.62
N LYS A 55 13.52 10.37 -2.01
CA LYS A 55 12.07 10.53 -1.78
C LYS A 55 11.69 10.21 -0.34
N GLN A 56 10.66 10.91 0.14
CA GLN A 56 9.98 10.59 1.39
C GLN A 56 8.87 9.57 1.09
N ALA A 57 8.95 8.40 1.69
CA ALA A 57 7.97 7.33 1.45
C ALA A 57 7.23 6.95 2.74
N LEU A 58 5.93 6.78 2.65
CA LEU A 58 5.10 6.23 3.72
C LEU A 58 4.59 4.85 3.31
N VAL A 59 4.91 3.84 4.10
CA VAL A 59 4.30 2.51 3.99
C VAL A 59 3.24 2.37 5.07
N VAL A 60 2.00 2.16 4.64
CA VAL A 60 0.84 1.97 5.51
C VAL A 60 0.60 0.48 5.67
N GLY A 61 0.88 -0.04 6.87
CA GLY A 61 0.93 -1.45 7.22
C GLY A 61 2.35 -1.99 7.31
N TYR A 62 2.65 -2.77 8.37
CA TYR A 62 3.97 -3.36 8.59
C TYR A 62 3.89 -4.87 8.87
N GLY A 63 2.97 -5.55 8.18
CA GLY A 63 2.95 -7.00 8.03
C GLY A 63 4.05 -7.47 7.07
N ASP A 64 4.00 -8.73 6.62
CA ASP A 64 5.04 -9.27 5.72
C ASP A 64 5.20 -8.45 4.43
N VAL A 65 4.08 -8.04 3.81
CA VAL A 65 4.08 -7.17 2.61
C VAL A 65 4.70 -5.81 2.90
N GLY A 66 4.29 -5.15 3.98
CA GLY A 66 4.81 -3.84 4.38
C GLY A 66 6.30 -3.87 4.72
N LYS A 67 6.77 -4.93 5.40
CA LYS A 67 8.19 -5.13 5.71
C LYS A 67 9.04 -5.20 4.45
N GLY A 68 8.64 -6.02 3.48
CA GLY A 68 9.34 -6.13 2.20
C GLY A 68 9.35 -4.81 1.45
N SER A 69 8.20 -4.14 1.38
CA SER A 69 8.03 -2.84 0.73
C SER A 69 8.94 -1.76 1.32
N ALA A 70 8.95 -1.65 2.65
CA ALA A 70 9.79 -0.68 3.36
C ALA A 70 11.29 -0.94 3.14
N GLN A 71 11.70 -2.21 3.15
CA GLN A 71 13.09 -2.60 2.91
C GLN A 71 13.56 -2.21 1.52
N SER A 72 12.75 -2.46 0.48
CA SER A 72 13.14 -2.14 -0.90
C SER A 72 13.21 -0.64 -1.16
N LEU A 73 12.25 0.15 -0.65
CA LEU A 73 12.27 1.61 -0.75
C LEU A 73 13.50 2.19 -0.05
N ARG A 74 13.79 1.76 1.17
CA ARG A 74 14.99 2.17 1.92
C ARG A 74 16.28 1.73 1.20
N GLY A 75 16.29 0.52 0.67
CA GLY A 75 17.43 -0.01 -0.10
C GLY A 75 17.75 0.79 -1.37
N LEU A 76 16.76 1.48 -1.95
CA LEU A 76 16.93 2.39 -3.07
C LEU A 76 17.20 3.84 -2.63
N GLY A 77 17.36 4.11 -1.34
CA GLY A 77 17.72 5.43 -0.83
C GLY A 77 16.55 6.35 -0.51
N ALA A 78 15.33 5.83 -0.39
CA ALA A 78 14.22 6.60 0.15
C ALA A 78 14.32 6.73 1.67
N THR A 79 13.82 7.84 2.22
CA THR A 79 13.54 7.98 3.65
C THR A 79 12.15 7.41 3.92
N VAL A 80 12.08 6.30 4.67
CA VAL A 80 10.85 5.55 4.85
C VAL A 80 10.27 5.77 6.24
N CYS A 81 8.99 6.15 6.30
CA CYS A 81 8.15 6.15 7.50
C CYS A 81 7.13 5.00 7.43
N ILE A 82 6.69 4.55 8.57
CA ILE A 82 5.69 3.47 8.70
C ILE A 82 4.46 4.00 9.45
N ALA A 83 3.28 3.77 8.90
CA ALA A 83 2.01 3.92 9.61
C ALA A 83 1.45 2.53 9.94
N GLU A 84 1.28 2.23 11.21
CA GLU A 84 0.83 0.91 11.67
C GLU A 84 -0.04 1.04 12.92
N VAL A 85 -1.14 0.30 12.97
CA VAL A 85 -2.07 0.30 14.11
C VAL A 85 -1.82 -0.84 15.09
N ASP A 86 -1.21 -1.95 14.62
CA ASP A 86 -0.82 -3.06 15.50
C ASP A 86 0.44 -2.65 16.27
N PRO A 87 0.39 -2.62 17.63
CA PRO A 87 1.51 -2.14 18.43
C PRO A 87 2.75 -3.05 18.31
N ILE A 88 2.58 -4.34 18.04
CA ILE A 88 3.70 -5.27 17.88
C ILE A 88 4.41 -5.00 16.54
N CYS A 89 3.66 -4.86 15.45
CA CYS A 89 4.23 -4.52 14.16
C CYS A 89 4.86 -3.11 14.16
N ALA A 90 4.24 -2.15 14.85
CA ALA A 90 4.78 -0.80 15.02
C ALA A 90 6.11 -0.82 15.80
N LEU A 91 6.19 -1.61 16.89
CA LEU A 91 7.42 -1.78 17.66
C LEU A 91 8.51 -2.45 16.81
N GLN A 92 8.18 -3.46 16.02
CA GLN A 92 9.14 -4.08 15.10
C GLN A 92 9.69 -3.05 14.10
N ALA A 93 8.83 -2.22 13.51
CA ALA A 93 9.27 -1.15 12.61
C ALA A 93 10.24 -0.18 13.30
N ALA A 94 9.94 0.23 14.53
CA ALA A 94 10.81 1.11 15.32
C ALA A 94 12.17 0.44 15.62
N MET A 95 12.18 -0.85 15.98
CA MET A 95 13.40 -1.62 16.23
C MET A 95 14.28 -1.78 14.98
N GLU A 96 13.67 -1.79 13.79
CA GLU A 96 14.38 -1.81 12.53
C GLU A 96 14.82 -0.41 12.03
N GLY A 97 14.61 0.62 12.85
CA GLY A 97 15.06 1.99 12.60
C GLY A 97 14.15 2.82 11.69
N TYR A 98 12.90 2.41 11.51
CA TYR A 98 11.90 3.24 10.82
C TYR A 98 11.25 4.21 11.81
N ARG A 99 10.95 5.41 11.32
CA ARG A 99 10.08 6.34 12.04
C ARG A 99 8.64 5.86 11.91
N VAL A 100 8.01 5.54 13.04
CA VAL A 100 6.58 5.19 13.10
C VAL A 100 5.78 6.47 13.30
N VAL A 101 4.77 6.68 12.45
CA VAL A 101 4.00 7.92 12.39
C VAL A 101 2.52 7.62 12.18
N ARG A 102 1.67 8.61 12.42
CA ARG A 102 0.29 8.59 11.93
C ARG A 102 0.26 9.16 10.52
N LEU A 103 -0.60 8.61 9.65
CA LEU A 103 -0.76 9.08 8.28
C LEU A 103 -1.09 10.59 8.23
N GLU A 104 -2.00 11.02 9.12
CA GLU A 104 -2.48 12.40 9.17
C GLU A 104 -1.38 13.43 9.48
N ASP A 105 -0.34 13.01 10.21
CA ASP A 105 0.74 13.89 10.66
C ASP A 105 1.80 14.13 9.57
N VAL A 106 1.78 13.35 8.48
CA VAL A 106 2.84 13.38 7.45
C VAL A 106 2.30 13.41 6.02
N VAL A 107 0.99 13.43 5.84
CA VAL A 107 0.35 13.29 4.51
C VAL A 107 0.77 14.37 3.52
N ASP A 108 1.09 15.56 3.99
CA ASP A 108 1.55 16.71 3.20
C ASP A 108 3.08 16.72 2.95
N GLN A 109 3.80 15.73 3.49
CA GLN A 109 5.26 15.68 3.44
C GLN A 109 5.78 14.55 2.53
N MET A 110 4.99 13.53 2.30
CA MET A 110 5.41 12.32 1.59
C MET A 110 5.30 12.46 0.08
N ASP A 111 6.23 11.83 -0.64
CA ASP A 111 6.27 11.76 -2.09
C ASP A 111 5.67 10.45 -2.61
N ILE A 112 5.77 9.37 -1.82
CA ILE A 112 5.31 8.02 -2.18
C ILE A 112 4.48 7.47 -1.03
N PHE A 113 3.27 7.00 -1.34
CA PHE A 113 2.37 6.32 -0.41
C PHE A 113 2.14 4.89 -0.89
N VAL A 114 2.36 3.91 -0.01
CA VAL A 114 2.16 2.49 -0.30
C VAL A 114 1.22 1.90 0.73
N THR A 115 0.06 1.40 0.31
CA THR A 115 -0.84 0.67 1.21
C THR A 115 -0.61 -0.83 1.14
N ALA A 116 -0.49 -1.47 2.30
CA ALA A 116 -0.13 -2.88 2.47
C ALA A 116 -0.84 -3.52 3.68
N THR A 117 -2.07 -3.08 3.99
CA THR A 117 -2.78 -3.46 5.21
C THR A 117 -3.76 -4.62 5.02
N GLY A 118 -4.25 -4.84 3.80
CA GLY A 118 -5.38 -5.74 3.54
C GLY A 118 -6.70 -5.26 4.18
N ASN A 119 -6.78 -3.98 4.55
CA ASN A 119 -7.95 -3.38 5.19
C ASN A 119 -8.74 -2.50 4.21
N TYR A 120 -9.71 -1.75 4.67
CA TYR A 120 -10.62 -0.95 3.87
C TYR A 120 -10.41 0.54 4.13
N GLN A 121 -10.31 1.35 3.05
CA GLN A 121 -10.23 2.81 3.08
C GLN A 121 -9.23 3.37 4.11
N VAL A 122 -8.01 2.88 4.09
CA VAL A 122 -6.94 3.39 4.97
C VAL A 122 -6.42 4.75 4.51
N ILE A 123 -6.43 5.00 3.19
CA ILE A 123 -6.23 6.34 2.63
C ILE A 123 -7.58 6.83 2.09
N ARG A 124 -8.12 7.88 2.71
CA ARG A 124 -9.42 8.47 2.38
C ARG A 124 -9.26 9.78 1.63
N ASN A 125 -10.36 10.31 1.12
CA ASN A 125 -10.37 11.61 0.43
C ASN A 125 -9.70 12.72 1.24
N GLU A 126 -9.98 12.80 2.55
CA GLU A 126 -9.39 13.79 3.45
C GLU A 126 -7.86 13.76 3.53
N HIS A 127 -7.26 12.60 3.21
CA HIS A 127 -5.81 12.43 3.08
C HIS A 127 -5.35 12.82 1.68
N LEU A 128 -6.03 12.30 0.65
CA LEU A 128 -5.66 12.49 -0.76
C LEU A 128 -5.60 13.98 -1.14
N VAL A 129 -6.57 14.78 -0.70
CA VAL A 129 -6.62 16.22 -1.02
C VAL A 129 -5.50 17.06 -0.36
N LYS A 130 -4.81 16.51 0.62
CA LYS A 130 -3.67 17.17 1.30
C LYS A 130 -2.31 16.76 0.78
N MET A 131 -2.26 15.78 -0.14
CA MET A 131 -0.99 15.29 -0.68
C MET A 131 -0.28 16.34 -1.52
N LYS A 132 1.04 16.22 -1.59
CA LYS A 132 1.88 17.06 -2.43
C LYS A 132 1.53 16.88 -3.90
N ASP A 133 1.88 17.87 -4.69
CA ASP A 133 1.87 17.73 -6.15
C ASP A 133 2.80 16.60 -6.60
N GLU A 134 2.33 15.82 -7.56
CA GLU A 134 3.01 14.62 -8.11
C GLU A 134 3.29 13.52 -7.06
N ALA A 135 2.50 13.46 -5.96
CA ALA A 135 2.59 12.36 -5.02
C ALA A 135 2.14 11.04 -5.67
N ILE A 136 2.92 10.00 -5.48
CA ILE A 136 2.64 8.66 -5.99
C ILE A 136 1.87 7.89 -4.93
N VAL A 137 0.66 7.40 -5.29
CA VAL A 137 -0.20 6.63 -4.39
C VAL A 137 -0.44 5.26 -4.99
N CYS A 138 0.08 4.22 -4.35
CA CYS A 138 -0.03 2.85 -4.84
C CYS A 138 -0.48 1.87 -3.75
N ASN A 139 -1.18 0.83 -4.18
CA ASN A 139 -1.58 -0.28 -3.35
C ASN A 139 -0.82 -1.54 -3.77
N ILE A 140 -0.19 -2.21 -2.82
CA ILE A 140 0.39 -3.54 -2.98
C ILE A 140 -0.33 -4.59 -2.13
N GLY A 141 -1.29 -4.18 -1.32
CA GLY A 141 -2.18 -5.07 -0.58
C GLY A 141 -3.07 -5.89 -1.52
N HIS A 142 -3.71 -6.91 -0.96
CA HIS A 142 -4.54 -7.84 -1.75
C HIS A 142 -5.81 -7.20 -2.31
N PHE A 143 -6.36 -6.20 -1.65
CA PHE A 143 -7.61 -5.54 -2.03
C PHE A 143 -7.36 -4.14 -2.58
N ASP A 144 -8.04 -3.81 -3.68
CA ASP A 144 -7.98 -2.50 -4.35
C ASP A 144 -8.72 -1.38 -3.59
N ASN A 145 -9.42 -1.72 -2.52
CA ASN A 145 -10.24 -0.80 -1.73
C ASN A 145 -9.53 -0.21 -0.50
N GLU A 146 -8.22 -0.37 -0.40
CA GLU A 146 -7.43 0.29 0.66
C GLU A 146 -7.35 1.80 0.46
N ILE A 147 -7.41 2.25 -0.80
CA ILE A 147 -7.46 3.66 -1.17
C ILE A 147 -8.88 4.01 -1.60
N ASP A 148 -9.44 5.11 -1.10
CA ASP A 148 -10.79 5.58 -1.45
C ASP A 148 -10.82 6.23 -2.82
N VAL A 149 -10.55 5.43 -3.86
CA VAL A 149 -10.59 5.85 -5.27
C VAL A 149 -12.00 6.33 -5.67
N ALA A 150 -13.04 5.78 -5.03
CA ALA A 150 -14.42 6.15 -5.33
C ALA A 150 -14.72 7.62 -5.05
N SER A 151 -14.06 8.21 -4.05
CA SER A 151 -14.21 9.63 -3.71
C SER A 151 -13.58 10.59 -4.73
N LEU A 152 -12.76 10.07 -5.63
CA LEU A 152 -12.06 10.87 -6.64
C LEU A 152 -12.81 10.90 -8.00
N LYS A 153 -13.96 10.26 -8.11
CA LYS A 153 -14.71 10.13 -9.40
C LYS A 153 -15.06 11.46 -10.04
N GLU A 154 -15.34 12.48 -9.24
CA GLU A 154 -15.71 13.81 -9.72
C GLU A 154 -14.51 14.69 -10.11
N TYR A 155 -13.29 14.22 -9.85
CA TYR A 155 -12.07 14.94 -10.19
C TYR A 155 -11.66 14.65 -11.62
N LYS A 156 -10.77 15.48 -12.17
CA LYS A 156 -10.26 15.27 -13.52
C LYS A 156 -9.23 14.15 -13.52
N TRP A 157 -9.47 13.14 -14.33
CA TRP A 157 -8.59 12.00 -14.57
C TRP A 157 -7.96 12.09 -15.94
N ASP A 158 -6.66 11.98 -15.99
CA ASP A 158 -5.86 11.89 -17.20
C ASP A 158 -5.12 10.54 -17.21
N ASN A 159 -5.56 9.57 -18.02
CA ASN A 159 -4.91 8.26 -18.12
C ASN A 159 -3.56 8.41 -18.86
N ILE A 160 -2.47 8.10 -18.19
CA ILE A 160 -1.12 8.23 -18.74
C ILE A 160 -0.66 6.94 -19.42
N LYS A 161 -0.93 5.81 -18.79
CA LYS A 161 -0.71 4.46 -19.33
C LYS A 161 -1.59 3.46 -18.57
N PRO A 162 -1.71 2.21 -19.00
CA PRO A 162 -2.54 1.23 -18.29
C PRO A 162 -2.24 1.18 -16.79
N GLN A 163 -3.27 1.37 -15.96
CA GLN A 163 -3.21 1.39 -14.49
C GLN A 163 -2.40 2.54 -13.88
N VAL A 164 -2.14 3.59 -14.65
CA VAL A 164 -1.45 4.81 -14.18
C VAL A 164 -2.24 6.02 -14.62
N ASP A 165 -2.79 6.71 -13.66
CA ASP A 165 -3.64 7.87 -13.87
C ASP A 165 -3.08 9.09 -13.12
N HIS A 166 -3.14 10.26 -13.75
CA HIS A 166 -3.02 11.54 -13.06
C HIS A 166 -4.41 12.01 -12.63
N ILE A 167 -4.56 12.34 -11.38
CA ILE A 167 -5.81 12.86 -10.83
C ILE A 167 -5.56 14.28 -10.34
N THR A 168 -6.24 15.25 -10.94
CA THR A 168 -6.12 16.66 -10.53
C THR A 168 -7.04 16.93 -9.34
N LEU A 169 -6.46 17.31 -8.23
CA LEU A 169 -7.15 17.62 -6.97
C LEU A 169 -7.75 19.04 -7.01
N PRO A 170 -8.70 19.38 -6.11
CA PRO A 170 -9.26 20.73 -6.02
C PRO A 170 -8.25 21.85 -5.75
N SER A 171 -7.11 21.52 -5.14
CA SER A 171 -5.99 22.42 -4.92
C SER A 171 -5.24 22.82 -6.20
N GLY A 172 -5.42 22.07 -7.27
CA GLY A 172 -4.63 22.12 -8.49
C GLY A 172 -3.44 21.15 -8.50
N ASN A 173 -3.08 20.55 -7.37
CA ASN A 173 -2.08 19.50 -7.30
C ASN A 173 -2.56 18.25 -8.05
N LYS A 174 -1.63 17.47 -8.51
CA LYS A 174 -1.91 16.16 -9.13
C LYS A 174 -1.34 15.06 -8.28
N ILE A 175 -2.03 13.92 -8.26
CA ILE A 175 -1.53 12.66 -7.69
C ILE A 175 -1.50 11.59 -8.79
N ILE A 176 -0.62 10.61 -8.62
CA ILE A 176 -0.42 9.49 -9.54
C ILE A 176 -0.86 8.19 -8.88
#